data_83641b52369958db3a870316ec0ac7b1
#
_entry.id   83641b52369958db3a870316ec0ac7b1
#
_cell.length_a   1.000
_cell.length_b   1.000
_cell.length_c   1.000
_cell.angle_alpha   90.00
_cell.angle_beta   90.00
_cell.angle_gamma   90.00
#
_symmetry.space_group_name_H-M   'P 1'
#
loop_
_entity.id
_entity.type
_entity.pdbx_description
1 polymer ?
#
loop_
_entity_poly.entity_id
_entity_poly.type
_entity_poly.pdbx_seq_one_letter_code
_entity_poly.pdbx_strand_id
1 'polypeptide(L)'
;MRASTVSLKQTKLIRPPRDTVPGQDRPPNIHYVYTLTSFVCLGSFLFGWNQGVMSMIIADKRWLDLMKPANDWAVGFVVSIYNIGCAAGAMTIGFFADSLGRERTLSLASIIFIAGALLQAASYTITQMTVGRLVLGVGVGAYSAAVPLYITEIAPAAIRGRIGAINLMILCFAEMVVFFFVYGFFFMNSNDWWRLPIAIQIVPALILAVGCWTWVPPSPRWLVAQERYDCAHEVLCRLHGSDVAELEIKEIRESLVVEDVSAQSTWADMFKGPVLWVTFLGTTIQFLQQITGTNAIFYYAPTLFMKGGLTAEAANLATAGVGVVLFLAAWIPVMYFDRLGRKTWLQIGTVGMFFALIGIAMLLRHAERHPGDAANNAIVLFPYLFYTFFNMSWSSGSWTYAAEIFPISLRAKGNALCTASLWVSNFIVAQTTPPIASAIGWGLYILLAMFCVIAFFFVRYALIETRGRTLEEMSQIFGLEDIGGKQADGNSERNELLRSSIDSARDEDNE
;
A
#
# COMPACT_ATOMS: atom_id res chain seq x y z
N MET A 1 33.77 29.01 10.53
CA MET A 1 33.18 30.29 10.97
C MET A 1 32.33 30.86 9.85
N ARG A 2 31.06 30.67 9.92
CA ARG A 2 29.97 31.49 9.38
C ARG A 2 28.71 31.06 10.09
N ALA A 3 28.37 31.76 11.16
CA ALA A 3 27.10 31.64 11.85
C ALA A 3 26.03 32.21 10.92
N SER A 4 25.13 31.41 10.45
CA SER A 4 23.88 31.82 9.80
C SER A 4 22.90 32.18 10.91
N THR A 5 22.69 33.44 11.13
CA THR A 5 21.64 34.05 11.93
C THR A 5 20.28 33.57 11.41
N VAL A 6 19.65 32.66 12.14
CA VAL A 6 18.24 32.35 11.96
C VAL A 6 17.46 33.54 12.44
N SER A 7 16.90 34.30 11.51
CA SER A 7 15.98 35.41 11.77
C SER A 7 14.73 34.85 12.43
N LEU A 8 14.54 35.09 13.70
CA LEU A 8 13.27 34.93 14.41
C LEU A 8 12.25 35.89 13.75
N LYS A 9 11.50 35.37 12.77
CA LYS A 9 10.30 36.03 12.28
C LYS A 9 9.28 36.08 13.42
N GLN A 10 8.99 37.29 13.84
CA GLN A 10 8.01 37.67 14.85
C GLN A 10 6.76 36.80 14.74
N THR A 11 6.46 36.11 15.83
CA THR A 11 5.17 35.48 16.09
C THR A 11 4.09 36.55 16.02
N LYS A 12 3.44 36.68 14.87
CA LYS A 12 2.21 37.44 14.79
C LYS A 12 1.20 36.79 15.71
N LEU A 13 0.95 37.41 16.85
CA LEU A 13 -0.17 37.14 17.72
C LEU A 13 -1.42 36.99 16.85
N ILE A 14 -2.07 35.85 16.95
CA ILE A 14 -3.35 35.54 16.31
C ILE A 14 -4.32 36.58 16.87
N ARG A 15 -4.64 37.62 16.09
CA ARG A 15 -5.82 38.42 16.39
C ARG A 15 -7.02 37.51 16.36
N PRO A 16 -7.93 37.57 17.34
CA PRO A 16 -9.18 36.83 17.25
C PRO A 16 -9.85 37.24 15.93
N PRO A 17 -10.50 36.27 15.23
CA PRO A 17 -11.15 36.56 13.97
C PRO A 17 -12.13 37.71 14.17
N ARG A 18 -12.00 38.72 13.33
CA ARG A 18 -13.01 39.78 13.24
C ARG A 18 -14.29 39.13 12.79
N ASP A 19 -15.29 39.35 13.60
CA ASP A 19 -16.71 39.10 13.31
C ASP A 19 -17.03 37.72 12.77
N THR A 20 -17.24 36.79 13.71
CA THR A 20 -18.04 35.58 13.49
C THR A 20 -19.37 36.01 12.88
N VAL A 21 -19.58 35.65 11.61
CA VAL A 21 -20.92 35.65 11.03
C VAL A 21 -21.77 34.75 11.92
N PRO A 22 -22.82 35.26 12.59
CA PRO A 22 -23.63 34.46 13.48
C PRO A 22 -24.36 33.39 12.67
N GLY A 23 -24.14 32.16 12.98
CA GLY A 23 -24.97 31.06 12.50
C GLY A 23 -24.33 30.20 11.45
N GLN A 24 -23.63 29.23 11.93
CA GLN A 24 -23.76 27.85 11.51
C GLN A 24 -22.85 26.97 12.39
N ASP A 25 -23.35 26.53 13.55
CA ASP A 25 -22.91 25.30 14.20
C ASP A 25 -23.17 24.18 13.22
N ARG A 26 -22.17 23.83 12.40
CA ARG A 26 -22.28 22.72 11.45
C ARG A 26 -21.87 21.47 12.19
N PRO A 27 -22.81 20.50 12.37
CA PRO A 27 -22.44 19.21 12.91
C PRO A 27 -21.44 18.49 11.99
N PRO A 28 -20.61 17.57 12.52
CA PRO A 28 -19.65 16.81 11.73
C PRO A 28 -20.34 16.16 10.52
N ASN A 29 -19.85 16.43 9.31
CA ASN A 29 -20.46 15.88 8.10
C ASN A 29 -19.79 14.55 7.71
N ILE A 30 -20.12 13.51 8.49
CA ILE A 30 -19.61 12.14 8.30
C ILE A 30 -19.88 11.64 6.86
N HIS A 31 -21.03 11.98 6.28
CA HIS A 31 -21.33 11.59 4.89
C HIS A 31 -20.36 12.21 3.88
N TYR A 32 -19.94 13.45 4.11
CA TYR A 32 -18.96 14.12 3.27
C TYR A 32 -17.57 13.45 3.39
N VAL A 33 -17.16 13.07 4.61
CA VAL A 33 -15.91 12.32 4.81
C VAL A 33 -15.94 10.98 4.09
N TYR A 34 -17.04 10.21 4.19
CA TYR A 34 -17.16 8.95 3.45
C TYR A 34 -17.19 9.14 1.94
N THR A 35 -17.83 10.19 1.44
CA THR A 35 -17.87 10.50 0.00
C THR A 35 -16.46 10.85 -0.52
N LEU A 36 -15.73 11.72 0.17
CA LEU A 36 -14.34 12.04 -0.17
C LEU A 36 -13.43 10.81 -0.11
N THR A 37 -13.55 10.02 0.96
CA THR A 37 -12.80 8.78 1.11
C THR A 37 -13.07 7.83 -0.06
N SER A 38 -14.34 7.57 -0.37
CA SER A 38 -14.72 6.67 -1.46
C SER A 38 -14.21 7.17 -2.80
N PHE A 39 -14.24 8.48 -3.03
CA PHE A 39 -13.72 9.09 -4.25
C PHE A 39 -12.20 8.92 -4.36
N VAL A 40 -11.45 9.25 -3.32
CA VAL A 40 -9.99 9.14 -3.32
C VAL A 40 -9.53 7.67 -3.40
N CYS A 41 -10.32 6.74 -2.83
CA CYS A 41 -10.09 5.30 -2.96
C CYS A 41 -10.23 4.76 -4.40
N LEU A 42 -10.67 5.59 -5.40
CA LEU A 42 -10.49 5.25 -6.81
C LEU A 42 -9.01 4.99 -7.15
N GLY A 43 -8.06 5.64 -6.46
CA GLY A 43 -6.63 5.34 -6.59
C GLY A 43 -6.29 3.90 -6.15
N SER A 44 -6.86 3.43 -5.05
CA SER A 44 -6.71 2.05 -4.60
C SER A 44 -7.47 1.05 -5.50
N PHE A 45 -8.60 1.45 -6.05
CA PHE A 45 -9.29 0.68 -7.09
C PHE A 45 -8.40 0.49 -8.33
N LEU A 46 -7.76 1.56 -8.82
CA LEU A 46 -6.83 1.50 -9.94
C LEU A 46 -5.59 0.64 -9.63
N PHE A 47 -5.12 0.67 -8.40
CA PHE A 47 -4.06 -0.22 -7.94
C PHE A 47 -4.48 -1.69 -8.04
N GLY A 48 -5.61 -2.09 -7.43
CA GLY A 48 -6.13 -3.46 -7.51
C GLY A 48 -6.41 -3.91 -8.95
N TRP A 49 -6.97 -3.02 -9.80
CA TRP A 49 -7.18 -3.29 -11.21
C TRP A 49 -5.89 -3.70 -11.92
N ASN A 50 -4.80 -2.95 -11.71
CA ASN A 50 -3.53 -3.23 -12.37
C ASN A 50 -2.81 -4.47 -11.87
N GLN A 51 -3.05 -4.89 -10.66
CA GLN A 51 -2.55 -6.16 -10.15
C GLN A 51 -3.09 -7.33 -10.99
N GLY A 52 -4.39 -7.33 -11.32
CA GLY A 52 -5.05 -8.46 -11.97
C GLY A 52 -5.09 -8.42 -13.49
N VAL A 53 -5.10 -7.23 -14.11
CA VAL A 53 -5.39 -7.07 -15.55
C VAL A 53 -4.49 -7.90 -16.48
N MET A 54 -3.20 -8.01 -16.14
CA MET A 54 -2.24 -8.72 -16.99
C MET A 54 -2.27 -10.24 -16.85
N SER A 55 -2.82 -10.78 -15.76
CA SER A 55 -2.77 -12.21 -15.46
C SER A 55 -3.36 -13.09 -16.58
N MET A 56 -4.55 -12.76 -17.06
CA MET A 56 -5.21 -13.50 -18.15
C MET A 56 -4.66 -13.11 -19.53
N ILE A 57 -4.20 -11.86 -19.69
CA ILE A 57 -3.69 -11.36 -20.97
C ILE A 57 -2.41 -12.08 -21.37
N ILE A 58 -1.44 -12.21 -20.45
CA ILE A 58 -0.16 -12.87 -20.74
C ILE A 58 -0.27 -14.38 -20.96
N ALA A 59 -1.37 -14.98 -20.53
CA ALA A 59 -1.66 -16.39 -20.74
C ALA A 59 -2.37 -16.67 -22.08
N ASP A 60 -2.89 -15.63 -22.75
CA ASP A 60 -3.64 -15.77 -24.02
C ASP A 60 -2.68 -15.88 -25.20
N LYS A 61 -2.92 -16.92 -26.02
CA LYS A 61 -2.12 -17.19 -27.22
C LYS A 61 -2.13 -16.04 -28.22
N ARG A 62 -3.28 -15.35 -28.38
CA ARG A 62 -3.42 -14.19 -29.29
C ARG A 62 -2.48 -13.05 -28.91
N TRP A 63 -2.32 -12.79 -27.61
CA TRP A 63 -1.38 -11.80 -27.09
C TRP A 63 0.07 -12.24 -27.32
N LEU A 64 0.41 -13.51 -27.01
CA LEU A 64 1.75 -14.07 -27.22
C LEU A 64 2.15 -14.04 -28.71
N ASP A 65 1.25 -14.38 -29.61
CA ASP A 65 1.49 -14.38 -31.06
C ASP A 65 1.72 -12.95 -31.60
N LEU A 66 1.07 -11.94 -31.01
CA LEU A 66 1.24 -10.53 -31.36
C LEU A 66 2.54 -9.95 -30.82
N MET A 67 2.82 -10.14 -29.53
CA MET A 67 3.94 -9.53 -28.81
C MET A 67 5.25 -10.27 -29.01
N LYS A 68 5.20 -11.55 -29.38
CA LYS A 68 6.35 -12.42 -29.68
C LYS A 68 7.49 -12.29 -28.66
N PRO A 69 7.24 -12.56 -27.36
CA PRO A 69 8.28 -12.53 -26.35
C PRO A 69 9.40 -13.50 -26.73
N ALA A 70 10.67 -13.07 -26.59
CA ALA A 70 11.81 -13.88 -26.99
C ALA A 70 11.97 -15.17 -26.14
N ASN A 71 11.55 -15.13 -24.87
CA ASN A 71 11.62 -16.22 -23.92
C ASN A 71 10.75 -15.92 -22.67
N ASP A 72 10.72 -16.86 -21.72
CA ASP A 72 9.98 -16.71 -20.47
C ASP A 72 10.48 -15.55 -19.60
N TRP A 73 11.76 -15.20 -19.70
CA TRP A 73 12.32 -14.02 -19.02
C TRP A 73 11.68 -12.73 -19.53
N ALA A 74 11.41 -12.64 -20.84
CA ALA A 74 10.76 -11.47 -21.44
C ALA A 74 9.30 -11.35 -20.99
N VAL A 75 8.57 -12.47 -20.85
CA VAL A 75 7.21 -12.48 -20.29
C VAL A 75 7.23 -12.04 -18.84
N GLY A 76 8.15 -12.61 -18.04
CA GLY A 76 8.34 -12.21 -16.65
C GLY A 76 8.66 -10.72 -16.52
N PHE A 77 9.50 -10.18 -17.42
CA PHE A 77 9.92 -8.77 -17.37
C PHE A 77 8.77 -7.79 -17.65
N VAL A 78 7.88 -8.09 -18.58
CA VAL A 78 6.68 -7.27 -18.81
C VAL A 78 5.81 -7.18 -17.56
N VAL A 79 5.68 -8.27 -16.80
CA VAL A 79 4.90 -8.29 -15.57
C VAL A 79 5.64 -7.59 -14.43
N SER A 80 6.93 -7.91 -14.26
CA SER A 80 7.72 -7.49 -13.09
C SER A 80 8.13 -6.03 -13.11
N ILE A 81 8.43 -5.44 -14.29
CA ILE A 81 8.91 -4.05 -14.42
C ILE A 81 7.94 -3.02 -13.82
N TYR A 82 6.66 -3.33 -13.82
CA TYR A 82 5.63 -2.57 -13.14
C TYR A 82 5.98 -2.32 -11.66
N ASN A 83 6.51 -3.32 -10.96
CA ASN A 83 6.87 -3.22 -9.55
C ASN A 83 8.05 -2.25 -9.30
N ILE A 84 8.99 -2.16 -10.26
CA ILE A 84 10.06 -1.15 -10.20
C ILE A 84 9.47 0.25 -10.34
N GLY A 85 8.51 0.43 -11.26
CA GLY A 85 7.74 1.67 -11.36
C GLY A 85 7.03 2.01 -10.05
N CYS A 86 6.37 1.02 -9.41
CA CYS A 86 5.70 1.21 -8.13
C CYS A 86 6.68 1.60 -7.01
N ALA A 87 7.84 0.97 -6.94
CA ALA A 87 8.88 1.35 -5.98
C ALA A 87 9.31 2.81 -6.17
N ALA A 88 9.60 3.22 -7.41
CA ALA A 88 9.99 4.59 -7.73
C ALA A 88 8.87 5.59 -7.37
N GLY A 89 7.62 5.30 -7.72
CA GLY A 89 6.46 6.12 -7.38
C GLY A 89 6.26 6.27 -5.89
N ALA A 90 6.29 5.17 -5.14
CA ALA A 90 6.11 5.18 -3.69
C ALA A 90 7.24 5.93 -2.96
N MET A 91 8.47 5.85 -3.43
CA MET A 91 9.61 6.55 -2.84
C MET A 91 9.61 8.06 -3.10
N THR A 92 9.13 8.49 -4.26
CA THR A 92 9.15 9.90 -4.66
C THR A 92 7.93 10.67 -4.20
N ILE A 93 6.84 9.97 -3.87
CA ILE A 93 5.54 10.58 -3.58
C ILE A 93 5.57 11.51 -2.36
N GLY A 94 6.35 11.19 -1.33
CA GLY A 94 6.47 12.02 -0.12
C GLY A 94 6.90 13.44 -0.45
N PHE A 95 7.92 13.59 -1.29
CA PHE A 95 8.41 14.90 -1.73
C PHE A 95 7.32 15.72 -2.45
N PHE A 96 6.56 15.09 -3.34
CA PHE A 96 5.47 15.78 -4.05
C PHE A 96 4.27 16.06 -3.14
N ALA A 97 3.94 15.15 -2.23
CA ALA A 97 2.86 15.32 -1.29
C ALA A 97 3.09 16.49 -0.32
N ASP A 98 4.33 16.72 0.09
CA ASP A 98 4.69 17.82 0.99
C ASP A 98 4.79 19.16 0.25
N SER A 99 5.26 19.15 -1.01
CA SER A 99 5.43 20.39 -1.79
C SER A 99 4.15 20.87 -2.47
N LEU A 100 3.37 19.98 -3.09
CA LEU A 100 2.19 20.31 -3.89
C LEU A 100 0.86 20.17 -3.13
N GLY A 101 0.85 19.41 -2.04
CA GLY A 101 -0.36 18.93 -1.36
C GLY A 101 -0.77 17.53 -1.84
N ARG A 102 -1.55 16.85 -1.00
CA ARG A 102 -1.94 15.44 -1.22
C ARG A 102 -2.86 15.29 -2.44
N GLU A 103 -3.82 16.20 -2.58
CA GLU A 103 -4.82 16.19 -3.67
C GLU A 103 -4.18 16.42 -5.05
N ARG A 104 -3.24 17.36 -5.15
CA ARG A 104 -2.55 17.63 -6.42
C ARG A 104 -1.59 16.52 -6.79
N THR A 105 -0.98 15.92 -5.79
CA THR A 105 -0.11 14.75 -5.96
C THR A 105 -0.88 13.56 -6.49
N LEU A 106 -2.10 13.30 -6.00
CA LEU A 106 -3.01 12.28 -6.54
C LEU A 106 -3.42 12.58 -7.98
N SER A 107 -3.69 13.86 -8.31
CA SER A 107 -3.96 14.27 -9.69
C SER A 107 -2.76 14.02 -10.61
N LEU A 108 -1.56 14.40 -10.20
CA LEU A 108 -0.32 14.14 -10.96
C LEU A 108 -0.07 12.64 -11.15
N ALA A 109 -0.24 11.84 -10.11
CA ALA A 109 -0.14 10.38 -10.18
C ALA A 109 -1.13 9.80 -11.20
N SER A 110 -2.36 10.36 -11.25
CA SER A 110 -3.39 9.95 -12.22
C SER A 110 -2.99 10.29 -13.66
N ILE A 111 -2.36 11.43 -13.90
CA ILE A 111 -1.87 11.81 -15.23
C ILE A 111 -0.75 10.85 -15.69
N ILE A 112 0.20 10.52 -14.80
CA ILE A 112 1.26 9.54 -15.10
C ILE A 112 0.67 8.17 -15.38
N PHE A 113 -0.31 7.75 -14.57
CA PHE A 113 -1.03 6.49 -14.76
C PHE A 113 -1.72 6.43 -16.14
N ILE A 114 -2.46 7.48 -16.52
CA ILE A 114 -3.13 7.59 -17.83
C ILE A 114 -2.12 7.48 -18.97
N ALA A 115 -0.98 8.18 -18.90
CA ALA A 115 0.07 8.10 -19.90
C ALA A 115 0.58 6.66 -20.05
N GLY A 116 0.84 5.96 -18.95
CA GLY A 116 1.26 4.55 -18.96
C GLY A 116 0.18 3.61 -19.50
N ALA A 117 -1.10 3.83 -19.16
CA ALA A 117 -2.21 3.05 -19.67
C ALA A 117 -2.42 3.23 -21.18
N LEU A 118 -2.29 4.46 -21.68
CA LEU A 118 -2.34 4.75 -23.12
C LEU A 118 -1.19 4.07 -23.87
N LEU A 119 0.05 4.14 -23.34
CA LEU A 119 1.20 3.46 -23.93
C LEU A 119 0.98 1.94 -24.02
N GLN A 120 0.39 1.33 -23.00
CA GLN A 120 0.07 -0.10 -22.99
C GLN A 120 -1.06 -0.43 -23.98
N ALA A 121 -2.18 0.29 -23.94
CA ALA A 121 -3.33 0.05 -24.82
C ALA A 121 -2.98 0.22 -26.31
N ALA A 122 -2.08 1.15 -26.63
CA ALA A 122 -1.59 1.39 -27.98
C ALA A 122 -0.37 0.54 -28.37
N SER A 123 0.08 -0.43 -27.54
CA SER A 123 1.31 -1.16 -27.81
C SER A 123 1.15 -2.18 -28.94
N TYR A 124 2.18 -2.24 -29.79
CA TYR A 124 2.37 -3.23 -30.86
C TYR A 124 3.65 -4.06 -30.68
N THR A 125 4.48 -3.69 -29.70
CA THR A 125 5.73 -4.37 -29.39
C THR A 125 5.84 -4.61 -27.88
N ILE A 126 6.55 -5.67 -27.52
CA ILE A 126 6.82 -6.00 -26.13
C ILE A 126 7.56 -4.87 -25.38
N THR A 127 8.46 -4.16 -26.08
CA THR A 127 9.21 -3.02 -25.52
C THR A 127 8.28 -1.88 -25.18
N GLN A 128 7.34 -1.53 -26.07
CA GLN A 128 6.37 -0.47 -25.80
C GLN A 128 5.44 -0.84 -24.63
N MET A 129 4.99 -2.10 -24.56
CA MET A 129 4.23 -2.61 -23.43
C MET A 129 5.02 -2.48 -22.13
N THR A 130 6.30 -2.88 -22.13
CA THR A 130 7.21 -2.80 -20.97
C THR A 130 7.38 -1.37 -20.48
N VAL A 131 7.64 -0.41 -21.38
CA VAL A 131 7.73 1.01 -21.02
C VAL A 131 6.43 1.53 -20.45
N GLY A 132 5.28 1.19 -21.08
CA GLY A 132 3.97 1.54 -20.56
C GLY A 132 3.71 0.98 -19.16
N ARG A 133 4.15 -0.25 -18.88
CA ARG A 133 4.07 -0.88 -17.55
C ARG A 133 4.92 -0.14 -16.51
N LEU A 134 6.14 0.24 -16.87
CA LEU A 134 7.02 1.02 -15.97
C LEU A 134 6.39 2.37 -15.62
N VAL A 135 5.94 3.13 -16.63
CA VAL A 135 5.33 4.46 -16.42
C VAL A 135 4.06 4.35 -15.58
N LEU A 136 3.18 3.41 -15.91
CA LEU A 136 1.95 3.18 -15.15
C LEU A 136 2.27 2.78 -13.71
N GLY A 137 3.29 1.96 -13.49
CA GLY A 137 3.76 1.56 -12.17
C GLY A 137 4.10 2.76 -11.30
N VAL A 138 4.76 3.80 -11.82
CA VAL A 138 5.04 5.02 -11.06
C VAL A 138 3.74 5.66 -10.53
N GLY A 139 2.70 5.74 -11.35
CA GLY A 139 1.38 6.23 -10.93
C GLY A 139 0.76 5.38 -9.82
N VAL A 140 0.82 4.06 -9.96
CA VAL A 140 0.26 3.13 -8.95
C VAL A 140 1.05 3.15 -7.65
N GLY A 141 2.39 3.21 -7.71
CA GLY A 141 3.22 3.37 -6.53
C GLY A 141 2.89 4.66 -5.76
N ALA A 142 2.64 5.74 -6.50
CA ALA A 142 2.17 6.99 -5.91
C ALA A 142 0.79 6.82 -5.23
N TYR A 143 -0.17 6.12 -5.83
CA TYR A 143 -1.46 5.84 -5.20
C TYR A 143 -1.31 5.01 -3.93
N SER A 144 -0.46 3.99 -3.94
CA SER A 144 -0.27 3.10 -2.78
C SER A 144 0.15 3.82 -1.50
N ALA A 145 0.81 4.97 -1.62
CA ALA A 145 1.24 5.78 -0.49
C ALA A 145 0.35 7.01 -0.27
N ALA A 146 -0.05 7.75 -1.33
CA ALA A 146 -0.79 9.00 -1.19
C ALA A 146 -2.26 8.80 -0.79
N VAL A 147 -2.93 7.71 -1.24
CA VAL A 147 -4.33 7.45 -0.88
C VAL A 147 -4.47 7.19 0.62
N PRO A 148 -3.75 6.22 1.24
CA PRO A 148 -3.82 6.02 2.67
C PRO A 148 -3.44 7.27 3.48
N LEU A 149 -2.43 8.02 3.03
CA LEU A 149 -2.01 9.25 3.67
C LEU A 149 -3.15 10.27 3.70
N TYR A 150 -3.75 10.59 2.55
CA TYR A 150 -4.82 11.56 2.48
C TYR A 150 -6.06 11.15 3.30
N ILE A 151 -6.53 9.90 3.16
CA ILE A 151 -7.73 9.44 3.87
C ILE A 151 -7.54 9.40 5.39
N THR A 152 -6.33 9.17 5.89
CA THR A 152 -6.04 9.22 7.33
C THR A 152 -5.95 10.64 7.87
N GLU A 153 -5.56 11.62 7.03
CA GLU A 153 -5.48 13.04 7.39
C GLU A 153 -6.87 13.72 7.42
N ILE A 154 -7.84 13.24 6.62
CA ILE A 154 -9.22 13.78 6.61
C ILE A 154 -10.17 13.03 7.55
N ALA A 155 -9.76 11.89 8.09
CA ALA A 155 -10.62 11.04 8.91
C ALA A 155 -10.59 11.45 10.38
N PRO A 156 -11.77 11.67 11.00
CA PRO A 156 -11.87 11.78 12.45
C PRO A 156 -11.27 10.56 13.14
N ALA A 157 -10.62 10.76 14.29
CA ALA A 157 -9.93 9.70 15.04
C ALA A 157 -10.85 8.48 15.30
N ALA A 158 -12.13 8.70 15.61
CA ALA A 158 -13.10 7.66 15.93
C ALA A 158 -13.40 6.67 14.79
N ILE A 159 -13.23 7.10 13.52
CA ILE A 159 -13.56 6.27 12.34
C ILE A 159 -12.35 5.97 11.45
N ARG A 160 -11.16 6.46 11.81
CA ARG A 160 -9.92 6.32 11.01
C ARG A 160 -9.61 4.85 10.66
N GLY A 161 -9.76 3.93 11.61
CA GLY A 161 -9.55 2.50 11.37
C GLY A 161 -10.56 1.91 10.38
N ARG A 162 -11.83 2.34 10.44
CA ARG A 162 -12.87 1.90 9.48
C ARG A 162 -12.57 2.40 8.06
N ILE A 163 -12.08 3.63 7.93
CA ILE A 163 -11.70 4.22 6.65
C ILE A 163 -10.51 3.46 6.04
N GLY A 164 -9.51 3.09 6.84
CA GLY A 164 -8.43 2.24 6.39
C GLY A 164 -8.89 0.86 5.90
N ALA A 165 -9.86 0.26 6.60
CA ALA A 165 -10.46 -1.00 6.19
C ALA A 165 -11.24 -0.87 4.86
N ILE A 166 -12.00 0.21 4.66
CA ILE A 166 -12.69 0.51 3.39
C ILE A 166 -11.70 0.59 2.24
N ASN A 167 -10.56 1.25 2.43
CA ASN A 167 -9.52 1.35 1.42
C ASN A 167 -9.00 -0.02 0.96
N LEU A 168 -8.70 -0.91 1.91
CA LEU A 168 -8.27 -2.28 1.62
C LEU A 168 -9.38 -3.07 0.89
N MET A 169 -10.63 -2.94 1.33
CA MET A 169 -11.76 -3.62 0.71
C MET A 169 -11.99 -3.17 -0.73
N ILE A 170 -11.82 -1.87 -1.04
CA ILE A 170 -11.93 -1.34 -2.40
C ILE A 170 -10.82 -1.89 -3.29
N LEU A 171 -9.59 -2.06 -2.77
CA LEU A 171 -8.49 -2.69 -3.50
C LEU A 171 -8.84 -4.14 -3.86
N CYS A 172 -9.23 -4.97 -2.89
CA CYS A 172 -9.60 -6.36 -3.14
C CYS A 172 -10.85 -6.49 -4.03
N PHE A 173 -11.81 -5.57 -3.90
CA PHE A 173 -12.96 -5.49 -4.80
C PHE A 173 -12.54 -5.22 -6.25
N ALA A 174 -11.58 -4.32 -6.46
CA ALA A 174 -11.05 -4.03 -7.79
C ALA A 174 -10.34 -5.25 -8.41
N GLU A 175 -9.59 -6.02 -7.61
CA GLU A 175 -8.97 -7.27 -8.04
C GLU A 175 -10.03 -8.29 -8.49
N MET A 176 -11.14 -8.40 -7.76
CA MET A 176 -12.27 -9.24 -8.17
C MET A 176 -12.89 -8.73 -9.48
N VAL A 177 -13.21 -7.43 -9.55
CA VAL A 177 -13.88 -6.85 -10.71
C VAL A 177 -13.04 -6.97 -11.97
N VAL A 178 -11.72 -6.72 -11.90
CA VAL A 178 -10.84 -6.81 -13.07
C VAL A 178 -10.78 -8.23 -13.63
N PHE A 179 -10.74 -9.25 -12.80
CA PHE A 179 -10.71 -10.62 -13.29
C PHE A 179 -11.98 -10.99 -14.03
N PHE A 180 -13.17 -10.64 -13.52
CA PHE A 180 -14.42 -10.87 -14.24
C PHE A 180 -14.53 -10.01 -15.49
N PHE A 181 -14.03 -8.79 -15.45
CA PHE A 181 -14.04 -7.89 -16.60
C PHE A 181 -13.17 -8.43 -17.74
N VAL A 182 -11.92 -8.82 -17.44
CA VAL A 182 -11.00 -9.42 -18.41
C VAL A 182 -11.57 -10.75 -18.93
N TYR A 183 -12.17 -11.59 -18.07
CA TYR A 183 -12.85 -12.81 -18.47
C TYR A 183 -14.00 -12.54 -19.47
N GLY A 184 -14.80 -11.50 -19.24
CA GLY A 184 -15.87 -11.12 -20.16
C GLY A 184 -15.34 -10.74 -21.57
N PHE A 185 -14.23 -10.01 -21.63
CA PHE A 185 -13.60 -9.61 -22.90
C PHE A 185 -12.84 -10.75 -23.60
N PHE A 186 -12.45 -11.79 -22.87
CA PHE A 186 -11.79 -12.96 -23.45
C PHE A 186 -12.58 -13.62 -24.58
N PHE A 187 -13.92 -13.57 -24.54
CA PHE A 187 -14.82 -14.12 -25.57
C PHE A 187 -14.93 -13.28 -26.83
N MET A 188 -14.32 -12.10 -26.89
CA MET A 188 -14.34 -11.30 -28.11
C MET A 188 -13.50 -11.95 -29.20
N ASN A 189 -14.07 -12.04 -30.41
CA ASN A 189 -13.40 -12.56 -31.61
C ASN A 189 -12.44 -11.52 -32.22
N SER A 190 -11.57 -10.93 -31.42
CA SER A 190 -10.59 -9.94 -31.88
C SER A 190 -9.22 -10.30 -31.30
N ASN A 191 -8.18 -10.11 -32.08
CA ASN A 191 -6.81 -10.25 -31.59
C ASN A 191 -6.40 -9.11 -30.64
N ASP A 192 -7.14 -8.01 -30.67
CA ASP A 192 -6.89 -6.80 -29.88
C ASP A 192 -7.81 -6.69 -28.63
N TRP A 193 -8.52 -7.75 -28.28
CA TRP A 193 -9.47 -7.78 -27.16
C TRP A 193 -8.85 -7.27 -25.85
N TRP A 194 -7.60 -7.56 -25.60
CA TRP A 194 -6.84 -7.23 -24.40
C TRP A 194 -6.59 -5.71 -24.22
N ARG A 195 -6.71 -4.93 -25.31
CA ARG A 195 -6.54 -3.47 -25.27
C ARG A 195 -7.67 -2.79 -24.49
N LEU A 196 -8.89 -3.33 -24.58
CA LEU A 196 -10.06 -2.74 -23.91
C LEU A 196 -9.96 -2.79 -22.37
N PRO A 197 -9.63 -3.92 -21.72
CA PRO A 197 -9.41 -3.94 -20.28
C PRO A 197 -8.29 -3.01 -19.80
N ILE A 198 -7.28 -2.77 -20.62
CA ILE A 198 -6.21 -1.82 -20.32
C ILE A 198 -6.68 -0.37 -20.55
N ALA A 199 -7.47 -0.10 -21.56
CA ALA A 199 -7.91 1.25 -21.88
C ALA A 199 -9.00 1.76 -20.92
N ILE A 200 -9.93 0.91 -20.49
CA ILE A 200 -11.07 1.33 -19.66
C ILE A 200 -10.64 1.94 -18.31
N GLN A 201 -9.50 1.53 -17.76
CA GLN A 201 -8.96 2.07 -16.53
C GLN A 201 -8.56 3.56 -16.63
N ILE A 202 -8.43 4.09 -17.85
CA ILE A 202 -8.21 5.52 -18.09
C ILE A 202 -9.39 6.36 -17.60
N VAL A 203 -10.61 5.83 -17.68
CA VAL A 203 -11.83 6.54 -17.27
C VAL A 203 -11.83 6.87 -15.77
N PRO A 204 -11.72 5.89 -14.84
CA PRO A 204 -11.65 6.22 -13.42
C PRO A 204 -10.40 7.02 -13.05
N ALA A 205 -9.27 6.84 -13.76
CA ALA A 205 -8.07 7.65 -13.55
C ALA A 205 -8.29 9.12 -13.94
N LEU A 206 -9.00 9.38 -15.04
CA LEU A 206 -9.36 10.73 -15.46
C LEU A 206 -10.33 11.39 -14.47
N ILE A 207 -11.33 10.64 -14.01
CA ILE A 207 -12.27 11.12 -12.98
C ILE A 207 -11.50 11.50 -11.70
N LEU A 208 -10.55 10.66 -11.26
CA LEU A 208 -9.72 10.94 -10.09
C LEU A 208 -8.83 12.16 -10.32
N ALA A 209 -8.17 12.28 -11.49
CA ALA A 209 -7.31 13.40 -11.83
C ALA A 209 -8.07 14.74 -11.76
N VAL A 210 -9.22 14.82 -12.44
CA VAL A 210 -10.05 16.03 -12.50
C VAL A 210 -10.64 16.34 -11.13
N GLY A 211 -11.19 15.34 -10.44
CA GLY A 211 -11.81 15.56 -9.14
C GLY A 211 -10.83 15.96 -8.03
N CYS A 212 -9.61 15.39 -8.03
CA CYS A 212 -8.55 15.83 -7.12
C CYS A 212 -8.07 17.26 -7.40
N TRP A 213 -8.19 17.72 -8.65
CA TRP A 213 -7.83 19.08 -9.02
C TRP A 213 -8.93 20.11 -8.69
N THR A 214 -10.21 19.73 -8.79
CA THR A 214 -11.35 20.67 -8.77
C THR A 214 -12.21 20.58 -7.52
N TRP A 215 -12.32 19.39 -6.91
CA TRP A 215 -13.33 19.13 -5.88
C TRP A 215 -12.75 18.64 -4.55
N VAL A 216 -11.68 17.85 -4.57
CA VAL A 216 -11.08 17.31 -3.36
C VAL A 216 -10.36 18.44 -2.62
N PRO A 217 -10.69 18.72 -1.34
CA PRO A 217 -10.03 19.79 -0.59
C PRO A 217 -8.59 19.40 -0.24
N PRO A 218 -7.69 20.37 -0.05
CA PRO A 218 -6.37 20.11 0.51
C PRO A 218 -6.47 19.48 1.90
N SER A 219 -5.48 18.65 2.26
CA SER A 219 -5.43 18.08 3.60
C SER A 219 -5.31 19.16 4.67
N PRO A 220 -6.11 19.12 5.77
CA PRO A 220 -5.98 20.03 6.90
C PRO A 220 -4.55 20.05 7.47
N ARG A 221 -3.94 18.86 7.61
CA ARG A 221 -2.57 18.73 8.11
C ARG A 221 -1.54 19.43 7.22
N TRP A 222 -1.68 19.29 5.91
CA TRP A 222 -0.81 19.99 4.96
C TRP A 222 -1.01 21.50 5.00
N LEU A 223 -2.25 21.98 5.13
CA LEU A 223 -2.54 23.41 5.25
C LEU A 223 -1.92 24.03 6.51
N VAL A 224 -1.99 23.33 7.64
CA VAL A 224 -1.34 23.76 8.90
C VAL A 224 0.17 23.77 8.75
N ALA A 225 0.77 22.75 8.10
CA ALA A 225 2.21 22.70 7.82
C ALA A 225 2.68 23.85 6.90
N GLN A 226 1.78 24.36 6.03
CA GLN A 226 2.04 25.54 5.19
C GLN A 226 1.65 26.86 5.86
N GLU A 227 1.38 26.88 7.17
CA GLU A 227 0.94 28.05 7.94
C GLU A 227 -0.37 28.71 7.44
N ARG A 228 -1.19 27.96 6.69
CA ARG A 228 -2.47 28.41 6.11
C ARG A 228 -3.64 28.07 7.03
N TYR A 229 -3.64 28.63 8.22
CA TYR A 229 -4.59 28.28 9.31
C TYR A 229 -6.04 28.58 8.95
N ASP A 230 -6.33 29.70 8.27
CA ASP A 230 -7.71 30.06 7.90
C ASP A 230 -8.31 29.03 6.94
N CYS A 231 -7.53 28.58 5.95
CA CYS A 231 -7.96 27.51 5.03
C CYS A 231 -8.11 26.16 5.74
N ALA A 232 -7.20 25.85 6.68
CA ALA A 232 -7.31 24.62 7.47
C ALA A 232 -8.57 24.61 8.32
N HIS A 233 -8.89 25.74 8.96
CA HIS A 233 -10.11 25.91 9.74
C HIS A 233 -11.38 25.71 8.87
N GLU A 234 -11.43 26.33 7.69
CA GLU A 234 -12.57 26.15 6.78
C GLU A 234 -12.77 24.68 6.37
N VAL A 235 -11.69 23.98 6.03
CA VAL A 235 -11.76 22.55 5.66
C VAL A 235 -12.19 21.69 6.85
N LEU A 236 -11.63 21.91 8.05
CA LEU A 236 -12.00 21.17 9.26
C LEU A 236 -13.45 21.42 9.68
N CYS A 237 -13.93 22.66 9.58
CA CYS A 237 -15.34 22.97 9.82
C CYS A 237 -16.28 22.20 8.88
N ARG A 238 -15.88 22.01 7.62
CA ARG A 238 -16.66 21.22 6.65
C ARG A 238 -16.62 19.72 6.92
N LEU A 239 -15.49 19.21 7.42
CA LEU A 239 -15.29 17.78 7.69
C LEU A 239 -15.83 17.37 9.05
N HIS A 240 -15.42 18.07 10.11
CA HIS A 240 -15.58 17.65 11.49
C HIS A 240 -16.51 18.55 12.32
N GLY A 241 -16.90 19.71 11.78
CA GLY A 241 -17.72 20.70 12.46
C GLY A 241 -16.90 21.83 13.09
N SER A 242 -17.58 22.95 13.39
CA SER A 242 -16.93 24.15 13.92
C SER A 242 -16.35 23.97 15.31
N ASP A 243 -17.03 23.15 16.15
CA ASP A 243 -16.75 23.03 17.58
C ASP A 243 -15.40 22.37 17.90
N VAL A 244 -14.91 21.53 16.97
CA VAL A 244 -13.65 20.78 17.12
C VAL A 244 -12.51 21.30 16.25
N ALA A 245 -12.80 22.16 15.28
CA ALA A 245 -11.82 22.60 14.28
C ALA A 245 -10.61 23.33 14.90
N GLU A 246 -10.83 24.21 15.88
CA GLU A 246 -9.72 24.93 16.56
C GLU A 246 -8.85 23.98 17.39
N LEU A 247 -9.48 23.03 18.11
CA LEU A 247 -8.77 22.04 18.90
C LEU A 247 -7.89 21.15 17.98
N GLU A 248 -8.45 20.69 16.87
CA GLU A 248 -7.73 19.85 15.92
C GLU A 248 -6.56 20.59 15.26
N ILE A 249 -6.70 21.86 14.94
CA ILE A 249 -5.58 22.68 14.43
C ILE A 249 -4.44 22.74 15.46
N LYS A 250 -4.79 22.89 16.74
CA LYS A 250 -3.79 22.90 17.81
C LYS A 250 -3.09 21.54 17.93
N GLU A 251 -3.85 20.45 17.94
CA GLU A 251 -3.30 19.09 17.98
C GLU A 251 -2.39 18.79 16.78
N ILE A 252 -2.82 19.18 15.57
CA ILE A 252 -2.01 19.03 14.35
C ILE A 252 -0.71 19.83 14.49
N ARG A 253 -0.76 21.06 14.98
CA ARG A 253 0.41 21.91 15.16
C ARG A 253 1.39 21.29 16.16
N GLU A 254 0.90 20.79 17.29
CA GLU A 254 1.73 20.11 18.29
C GLU A 254 2.38 18.86 17.69
N SER A 255 1.64 18.07 16.90
CA SER A 255 2.19 16.90 16.22
C SER A 255 3.26 17.24 15.18
N LEU A 256 3.12 18.36 14.45
CA LEU A 256 4.12 18.81 13.48
C LEU A 256 5.42 19.25 14.15
N VAL A 257 5.35 19.89 15.32
CA VAL A 257 6.56 20.24 16.10
C VAL A 257 7.32 18.96 16.50
N VAL A 258 6.61 17.92 16.92
CA VAL A 258 7.25 16.63 17.25
C VAL A 258 7.85 15.98 15.99
N GLU A 259 7.22 16.10 14.84
CA GLU A 259 7.77 15.61 13.57
C GLU A 259 9.02 16.36 13.13
N ASP A 260 9.06 17.68 13.26
CA ASP A 260 10.23 18.49 12.92
C ASP A 260 11.46 18.10 13.77
N VAL A 261 11.24 17.85 15.05
CA VAL A 261 12.29 17.28 15.93
C VAL A 261 12.71 15.88 15.44
N SER A 262 11.75 15.08 14.99
CA SER A 262 12.00 13.75 14.45
C SER A 262 12.68 13.77 13.07
N ALA A 263 12.53 14.85 12.30
CA ALA A 263 13.16 15.04 10.97
C ALA A 263 14.69 15.11 11.05
N GLN A 264 15.27 15.36 12.22
CA GLN A 264 16.72 15.34 12.44
C GLN A 264 17.34 13.94 12.35
N SER A 265 16.53 12.86 12.40
CA SER A 265 17.01 11.51 12.15
C SER A 265 17.53 11.39 10.70
N THR A 266 18.58 10.61 10.49
CA THR A 266 19.18 10.39 9.18
C THR A 266 18.87 8.98 8.64
N TRP A 267 19.00 8.78 7.32
CA TRP A 267 18.91 7.43 6.74
C TRP A 267 19.96 6.49 7.30
N ALA A 268 21.13 7.02 7.68
CA ALA A 268 22.20 6.23 8.29
C ALA A 268 21.80 5.66 9.67
N ASP A 269 20.90 6.30 10.38
CA ASP A 269 20.45 5.85 11.70
C ASP A 269 19.60 4.58 11.62
N MET A 270 18.98 4.32 10.47
CA MET A 270 18.27 3.07 10.19
C MET A 270 19.18 1.83 10.21
N PHE A 271 20.50 2.03 10.03
CA PHE A 271 21.49 0.96 9.93
C PHE A 271 22.43 0.91 11.13
N LYS A 272 22.09 1.56 12.25
CA LYS A 272 22.93 1.61 13.46
C LYS A 272 22.25 0.93 14.66
N GLY A 273 23.04 0.29 15.50
CA GLY A 273 22.63 -0.24 16.80
C GLY A 273 21.32 -1.05 16.76
N PRO A 274 20.45 -0.89 17.76
CA PRO A 274 19.19 -1.63 17.83
C PRO A 274 18.21 -1.33 16.66
N VAL A 275 18.30 -0.15 16.04
CA VAL A 275 17.43 0.23 14.90
C VAL A 275 17.68 -0.68 13.71
N LEU A 276 18.93 -1.12 13.49
CA LEU A 276 19.26 -2.07 12.43
C LEU A 276 18.46 -3.36 12.57
N TRP A 277 18.28 -3.86 13.79
CA TRP A 277 17.49 -5.06 14.03
C TRP A 277 16.01 -4.85 13.68
N VAL A 278 15.42 -3.74 14.10
CA VAL A 278 14.03 -3.39 13.74
C VAL A 278 13.86 -3.21 12.23
N THR A 279 14.81 -2.55 11.58
CA THR A 279 14.85 -2.39 10.12
C THR A 279 14.93 -3.76 9.43
N PHE A 280 15.77 -4.66 9.90
CA PHE A 280 15.87 -6.02 9.40
C PHE A 280 14.55 -6.78 9.57
N LEU A 281 13.89 -6.71 10.73
CA LEU A 281 12.59 -7.36 10.96
C LEU A 281 11.53 -6.82 10.00
N GLY A 282 11.39 -5.51 9.88
CA GLY A 282 10.39 -4.87 9.03
C GLY A 282 10.61 -5.13 7.53
N THR A 283 11.84 -5.07 7.05
CA THR A 283 12.16 -5.38 5.64
C THR A 283 12.01 -6.86 5.34
N THR A 284 12.41 -7.74 6.26
CA THR A 284 12.33 -9.19 6.07
C THR A 284 10.88 -9.68 6.06
N ILE A 285 9.99 -9.14 6.90
CA ILE A 285 8.57 -9.55 6.88
C ILE A 285 7.90 -9.19 5.55
N GLN A 286 8.23 -8.03 4.98
CA GLN A 286 7.73 -7.62 3.67
C GLN A 286 8.32 -8.45 2.52
N PHE A 287 9.60 -8.80 2.63
CA PHE A 287 10.25 -9.72 1.68
C PHE A 287 9.61 -11.10 1.72
N LEU A 288 9.40 -11.67 2.90
CA LEU A 288 8.78 -12.99 3.08
C LEU A 288 7.33 -13.00 2.59
N GLN A 289 6.57 -11.91 2.77
CA GLN A 289 5.22 -11.81 2.23
C GLN A 289 5.17 -12.09 0.73
N GLN A 290 6.16 -11.65 -0.02
CA GLN A 290 6.17 -11.82 -1.47
C GLN A 290 6.76 -13.18 -1.89
N ILE A 291 7.88 -13.59 -1.28
CA ILE A 291 8.61 -14.77 -1.71
C ILE A 291 7.90 -16.07 -1.35
N THR A 292 6.92 -16.06 -0.42
CA THR A 292 6.01 -17.19 -0.17
C THR A 292 5.06 -17.48 -1.33
N GLY A 293 5.07 -16.69 -2.40
CA GLY A 293 4.49 -17.05 -3.69
C GLY A 293 3.16 -16.39 -4.01
N THR A 294 2.73 -15.39 -3.24
CA THR A 294 1.44 -14.72 -3.51
C THR A 294 1.37 -14.21 -4.95
N ASN A 295 2.35 -13.45 -5.41
CA ASN A 295 2.33 -12.89 -6.76
C ASN A 295 2.72 -13.90 -7.85
N ALA A 296 3.42 -14.99 -7.50
CA ALA A 296 3.65 -16.08 -8.43
C ALA A 296 2.33 -16.77 -8.83
N ILE A 297 1.43 -16.99 -7.87
CA ILE A 297 0.11 -17.53 -8.17
C ILE A 297 -0.78 -16.47 -8.82
N PHE A 298 -0.77 -15.22 -8.32
CA PHE A 298 -1.66 -14.17 -8.77
C PHE A 298 -1.49 -13.83 -10.26
N TYR A 299 -0.26 -13.54 -10.66
CA TYR A 299 0.02 -13.14 -12.05
C TYR A 299 -0.06 -14.30 -13.04
N TYR A 300 0.18 -15.53 -12.58
CA TYR A 300 0.26 -16.70 -13.46
C TYR A 300 -0.83 -17.74 -13.18
N ALA A 301 -1.93 -17.35 -12.50
CA ALA A 301 -3.04 -18.24 -12.17
C ALA A 301 -3.64 -18.96 -13.39
N PRO A 302 -3.95 -18.30 -14.53
CA PRO A 302 -4.49 -18.98 -15.70
C PRO A 302 -3.51 -20.03 -16.23
N THR A 303 -2.22 -19.73 -16.29
CA THR A 303 -1.17 -20.64 -16.75
C THR A 303 -1.05 -21.85 -15.79
N LEU A 304 -1.14 -21.62 -14.48
CA LEU A 304 -1.17 -22.68 -13.47
C LEU A 304 -2.36 -23.62 -13.70
N PHE A 305 -3.56 -23.06 -13.86
CA PHE A 305 -4.77 -23.87 -14.06
C PHE A 305 -4.76 -24.63 -15.39
N MET A 306 -4.25 -24.05 -16.47
CA MET A 306 -4.08 -24.75 -17.75
C MET A 306 -3.05 -25.88 -17.64
N LYS A 307 -1.93 -25.68 -16.95
CA LYS A 307 -0.95 -26.76 -16.66
C LYS A 307 -1.57 -27.87 -15.78
N GLY A 308 -2.54 -27.52 -14.95
CA GLY A 308 -3.32 -28.46 -14.16
C GLY A 308 -4.37 -29.25 -14.99
N GLY A 309 -4.50 -28.97 -16.30
CA GLY A 309 -5.40 -29.69 -17.21
C GLY A 309 -6.72 -29.01 -17.53
N LEU A 310 -6.96 -27.78 -17.04
CA LEU A 310 -8.15 -27.04 -17.36
C LEU A 310 -8.05 -26.43 -18.78
N THR A 311 -9.19 -26.29 -19.46
CA THR A 311 -9.29 -25.50 -20.69
C THR A 311 -9.01 -24.02 -20.40
N ALA A 312 -8.60 -23.24 -21.41
CA ALA A 312 -8.33 -21.81 -21.25
C ALA A 312 -9.53 -21.04 -20.66
N GLU A 313 -10.75 -21.38 -21.09
CA GLU A 313 -11.97 -20.81 -20.56
C GLU A 313 -12.18 -21.13 -19.08
N ALA A 314 -12.07 -22.40 -18.69
CA ALA A 314 -12.20 -22.82 -17.30
C ALA A 314 -11.08 -22.25 -16.40
N ALA A 315 -9.85 -22.13 -16.92
CA ALA A 315 -8.73 -21.56 -16.21
C ALA A 315 -8.94 -20.05 -15.94
N ASN A 316 -9.45 -19.30 -16.92
CA ASN A 316 -9.79 -17.89 -16.77
C ASN A 316 -10.96 -17.70 -15.78
N LEU A 317 -11.99 -18.55 -15.84
CA LEU A 317 -13.09 -18.51 -14.87
C LEU A 317 -12.61 -18.85 -13.46
N ALA A 318 -11.76 -19.87 -13.30
CA ALA A 318 -11.13 -20.19 -12.02
C ALA A 318 -10.27 -19.03 -11.49
N THR A 319 -9.58 -18.33 -12.38
CA THR A 319 -8.83 -17.11 -12.00
C THR A 319 -9.76 -16.01 -11.53
N ALA A 320 -10.92 -15.79 -12.17
CA ALA A 320 -11.92 -14.85 -11.69
C ALA A 320 -12.44 -15.25 -10.29
N GLY A 321 -12.59 -16.54 -10.03
CA GLY A 321 -12.92 -17.05 -8.69
C GLY A 321 -11.86 -16.75 -7.62
N VAL A 322 -10.57 -16.67 -7.98
CA VAL A 322 -9.53 -16.18 -7.05
C VAL A 322 -9.86 -14.78 -6.56
N GLY A 323 -10.29 -13.87 -7.43
CA GLY A 323 -10.70 -12.53 -7.04
C GLY A 323 -11.85 -12.52 -6.02
N VAL A 324 -12.84 -13.41 -6.19
CA VAL A 324 -13.93 -13.56 -5.19
C VAL A 324 -13.39 -14.00 -3.83
N VAL A 325 -12.49 -14.97 -3.83
CA VAL A 325 -11.86 -15.48 -2.59
C VAL A 325 -11.06 -14.38 -1.91
N LEU A 326 -10.27 -13.60 -2.66
CA LEU A 326 -9.51 -12.46 -2.14
C LEU A 326 -10.43 -11.45 -1.47
N PHE A 327 -11.50 -11.05 -2.14
CA PHE A 327 -12.45 -10.08 -1.60
C PHE A 327 -13.17 -10.60 -0.34
N LEU A 328 -13.65 -11.85 -0.35
CA LEU A 328 -14.34 -12.42 0.80
C LEU A 328 -13.38 -12.66 1.99
N ALA A 329 -12.16 -13.16 1.73
CA ALA A 329 -11.18 -13.41 2.77
C ALA A 329 -10.67 -12.12 3.43
N ALA A 330 -10.68 -10.98 2.73
CA ALA A 330 -10.29 -9.68 3.28
C ALA A 330 -11.21 -9.19 4.43
N TRP A 331 -12.43 -9.71 4.55
CA TRP A 331 -13.32 -9.40 5.67
C TRP A 331 -12.87 -10.04 6.99
N ILE A 332 -12.14 -11.15 6.93
CA ILE A 332 -11.72 -11.89 8.12
C ILE A 332 -10.83 -11.05 9.05
N PRO A 333 -9.72 -10.44 8.56
CA PRO A 333 -8.90 -9.59 9.41
C PRO A 333 -9.65 -8.35 9.91
N VAL A 334 -10.53 -7.75 9.13
CA VAL A 334 -11.34 -6.59 9.58
C VAL A 334 -12.16 -6.92 10.84
N MET A 335 -12.63 -8.16 10.96
CA MET A 335 -13.46 -8.58 12.10
C MET A 335 -12.66 -9.17 13.27
N TYR A 336 -11.54 -9.84 13.01
CA TYR A 336 -10.90 -10.70 14.02
C TYR A 336 -9.42 -10.43 14.27
N PHE A 337 -8.76 -9.54 13.50
CA PHE A 337 -7.30 -9.34 13.56
C PHE A 337 -6.78 -8.96 14.96
N ASP A 338 -7.54 -8.15 15.69
CA ASP A 338 -7.15 -7.71 17.03
C ASP A 338 -7.39 -8.76 18.13
N ARG A 339 -8.09 -9.87 17.82
CA ARG A 339 -8.41 -10.89 18.83
C ARG A 339 -7.29 -11.90 19.10
N LEU A 340 -6.51 -12.28 18.09
CA LEU A 340 -5.49 -13.35 18.21
C LEU A 340 -4.05 -12.85 18.27
N GLY A 341 -3.79 -11.60 17.90
CA GLY A 341 -2.43 -11.05 17.82
C GLY A 341 -1.74 -11.32 16.46
N ARG A 342 -0.79 -10.42 16.13
CA ARG A 342 -0.16 -10.39 14.80
C ARG A 342 0.66 -11.66 14.53
N LYS A 343 1.46 -12.07 15.52
CA LYS A 343 2.33 -13.25 15.41
C LYS A 343 1.54 -14.53 15.17
N THR A 344 0.47 -14.75 15.93
CA THR A 344 -0.38 -15.94 15.81
C THR A 344 -1.08 -16.01 14.46
N TRP A 345 -1.63 -14.87 13.97
CA TRP A 345 -2.26 -14.80 12.66
C TRP A 345 -1.29 -15.14 11.53
N LEU A 346 -0.09 -14.55 11.53
CA LEU A 346 0.95 -14.85 10.55
C LEU A 346 1.34 -16.32 10.54
N GLN A 347 1.46 -16.97 11.72
CA GLN A 347 1.77 -18.39 11.80
C GLN A 347 0.68 -19.29 11.23
N ILE A 348 -0.60 -19.04 11.59
CA ILE A 348 -1.75 -19.79 11.06
C ILE A 348 -1.80 -19.65 9.54
N GLY A 349 -1.67 -18.44 9.02
CA GLY A 349 -1.65 -18.20 7.58
C GLY A 349 -0.53 -18.93 6.87
N THR A 350 0.69 -18.87 7.43
CA THR A 350 1.85 -19.55 6.84
C THR A 350 1.67 -21.06 6.74
N VAL A 351 1.11 -21.70 7.79
CA VAL A 351 0.83 -23.14 7.77
C VAL A 351 -0.21 -23.49 6.71
N GLY A 352 -1.29 -22.71 6.60
CA GLY A 352 -2.31 -22.92 5.58
C GLY A 352 -1.77 -22.73 4.15
N MET A 353 -0.96 -21.68 3.92
CA MET A 353 -0.29 -21.43 2.64
C MET A 353 0.66 -22.57 2.28
N PHE A 354 1.43 -23.10 3.23
CA PHE A 354 2.32 -24.24 3.02
C PHE A 354 1.57 -25.46 2.49
N PHE A 355 0.49 -25.88 3.15
CA PHE A 355 -0.30 -27.04 2.71
C PHE A 355 -0.97 -26.79 1.36
N ALA A 356 -1.42 -25.57 1.09
CA ALA A 356 -1.97 -25.22 -0.20
C ALA A 356 -0.93 -25.34 -1.33
N LEU A 357 0.30 -24.88 -1.13
CA LEU A 357 1.39 -24.99 -2.11
C LEU A 357 1.80 -26.44 -2.35
N ILE A 358 1.85 -27.26 -1.31
CA ILE A 358 2.11 -28.73 -1.44
C ILE A 358 0.99 -29.37 -2.27
N GLY A 359 -0.28 -29.02 -2.01
CA GLY A 359 -1.43 -29.50 -2.80
C GLY A 359 -1.33 -29.12 -4.27
N ILE A 360 -0.96 -27.86 -4.59
CA ILE A 360 -0.71 -27.42 -5.98
C ILE A 360 0.38 -28.31 -6.62
N ALA A 361 1.52 -28.48 -5.94
CA ALA A 361 2.63 -29.28 -6.46
C ALA A 361 2.23 -30.73 -6.74
N MET A 362 1.49 -31.35 -5.80
CA MET A 362 1.03 -32.74 -5.96
C MET A 362 0.07 -32.91 -7.13
N LEU A 363 -0.89 -31.99 -7.30
CA LEU A 363 -1.85 -32.07 -8.39
C LEU A 363 -1.21 -31.74 -9.75
N LEU A 364 -0.28 -30.79 -9.85
CA LEU A 364 0.46 -30.55 -11.10
C LEU A 364 1.27 -31.81 -11.48
N ARG A 365 1.95 -32.43 -10.53
CA ARG A 365 2.69 -33.67 -10.79
C ARG A 365 1.75 -34.81 -11.20
N HIS A 366 0.54 -34.88 -10.62
CA HIS A 366 -0.47 -35.85 -11.02
C HIS A 366 -0.97 -35.59 -12.45
N ALA A 367 -1.27 -34.35 -12.78
CA ALA A 367 -1.72 -33.93 -14.11
C ALA A 367 -0.70 -34.23 -15.21
N GLU A 368 0.62 -34.07 -14.92
CA GLU A 368 1.69 -34.45 -15.85
C GLU A 368 1.71 -35.94 -16.13
N ARG A 369 1.35 -36.82 -15.14
CA ARG A 369 1.36 -38.28 -15.26
C ARG A 369 0.05 -38.84 -15.81
N HIS A 370 -1.06 -38.20 -15.50
CA HIS A 370 -2.42 -38.64 -15.83
C HIS A 370 -3.20 -37.47 -16.51
N PRO A 371 -2.81 -37.08 -17.74
CA PRO A 371 -3.50 -36.02 -18.46
C PRO A 371 -4.96 -36.42 -18.74
N GLY A 372 -5.88 -35.49 -18.46
CA GLY A 372 -7.33 -35.70 -18.65
C GLY A 372 -8.07 -36.43 -17.50
N ASP A 373 -7.38 -36.75 -16.40
CA ASP A 373 -8.05 -37.27 -15.21
C ASP A 373 -8.95 -36.18 -14.58
N ALA A 374 -10.17 -36.50 -14.22
CA ALA A 374 -11.13 -35.63 -13.56
C ALA A 374 -10.60 -35.08 -12.22
N ALA A 375 -9.72 -35.82 -11.54
CA ALA A 375 -9.06 -35.38 -10.29
C ALA A 375 -8.22 -34.08 -10.49
N ASN A 376 -7.75 -33.83 -11.72
CA ASN A 376 -6.98 -32.65 -12.04
C ASN A 376 -7.77 -31.34 -11.83
N ASN A 377 -9.11 -31.36 -11.92
CA ASN A 377 -9.95 -30.20 -11.67
C ASN A 377 -9.87 -29.71 -10.22
N ALA A 378 -9.43 -30.55 -9.29
CA ALA A 378 -9.18 -30.14 -7.90
C ALA A 378 -8.05 -29.11 -7.76
N ILE A 379 -7.26 -28.85 -8.83
CA ILE A 379 -6.20 -27.83 -8.83
C ILE A 379 -6.74 -26.43 -8.45
N VAL A 380 -8.01 -26.16 -8.71
CA VAL A 380 -8.64 -24.86 -8.39
C VAL A 380 -8.74 -24.64 -6.89
N LEU A 381 -8.94 -25.70 -6.09
CA LEU A 381 -9.14 -25.61 -4.65
C LEU A 381 -7.93 -25.01 -3.92
N PHE A 382 -6.72 -25.41 -4.29
CA PHE A 382 -5.53 -25.06 -3.52
C PHE A 382 -5.09 -23.61 -3.66
N PRO A 383 -5.11 -22.93 -4.85
CA PRO A 383 -4.97 -21.50 -4.93
C PRO A 383 -6.02 -20.72 -4.13
N TYR A 384 -7.28 -21.21 -4.09
CA TYR A 384 -8.33 -20.59 -3.27
C TYR A 384 -8.01 -20.69 -1.77
N LEU A 385 -7.57 -21.88 -1.30
CA LEU A 385 -7.10 -22.06 0.07
C LEU A 385 -5.88 -21.18 0.36
N PHE A 386 -4.91 -21.10 -0.55
CA PHE A 386 -3.74 -20.25 -0.41
C PHE A 386 -4.14 -18.80 -0.17
N TYR A 387 -5.02 -18.24 -1.01
CA TYR A 387 -5.45 -16.85 -0.88
C TYR A 387 -6.34 -16.61 0.32
N THR A 388 -7.13 -17.59 0.75
CA THR A 388 -7.88 -17.49 2.01
C THR A 388 -6.91 -17.29 3.18
N PHE A 389 -5.89 -18.14 3.29
CA PHE A 389 -4.90 -18.05 4.36
C PHE A 389 -3.99 -16.82 4.24
N PHE A 390 -3.61 -16.46 3.02
CA PHE A 390 -2.82 -15.25 2.77
C PHE A 390 -3.57 -13.98 3.16
N ASN A 391 -4.80 -13.82 2.67
CA ASN A 391 -5.56 -12.59 2.89
C ASN A 391 -6.02 -12.42 4.34
N MET A 392 -6.35 -13.52 5.02
CA MET A 392 -6.70 -13.45 6.44
C MET A 392 -5.50 -13.10 7.35
N SER A 393 -4.25 -13.24 6.87
CA SER A 393 -3.06 -13.11 7.73
C SER A 393 -1.98 -12.18 7.17
N TRP A 394 -1.29 -12.61 6.10
CA TRP A 394 -0.11 -11.91 5.58
C TRP A 394 -0.45 -10.62 4.84
N SER A 395 -1.60 -10.54 4.17
CA SER A 395 -2.01 -9.36 3.39
C SER A 395 -2.02 -8.08 4.23
N SER A 396 -2.64 -8.10 5.40
CA SER A 396 -2.68 -6.96 6.32
C SER A 396 -1.63 -7.05 7.43
N GLY A 397 -1.30 -8.27 7.88
CA GLY A 397 -0.43 -8.50 9.05
C GLY A 397 0.98 -7.99 8.89
N SER A 398 1.60 -8.15 7.72
CA SER A 398 2.95 -7.67 7.45
C SER A 398 3.03 -6.15 7.42
N TRP A 399 2.05 -5.47 6.83
CA TRP A 399 1.96 -4.02 6.80
C TRP A 399 1.74 -3.42 8.19
N THR A 400 0.79 -3.98 8.95
CA THR A 400 0.52 -3.54 10.32
C THR A 400 1.75 -3.73 11.20
N TYR A 401 2.38 -4.91 11.15
CA TYR A 401 3.57 -5.19 11.93
C TYR A 401 4.71 -4.20 11.60
N ALA A 402 4.98 -3.98 10.32
CA ALA A 402 6.00 -3.02 9.88
C ALA A 402 5.74 -1.60 10.40
N ALA A 403 4.47 -1.16 10.47
CA ALA A 403 4.11 0.15 10.99
C ALA A 403 4.21 0.27 12.52
N GLU A 404 4.03 -0.85 13.25
CA GLU A 404 4.00 -0.89 14.71
C GLU A 404 5.39 -0.99 15.38
N ILE A 405 6.41 -1.48 14.66
CA ILE A 405 7.74 -1.75 15.27
C ILE A 405 8.68 -0.54 15.27
N PHE A 406 8.46 0.48 14.46
CA PHE A 406 9.34 1.64 14.39
C PHE A 406 8.95 2.72 15.40
N PRO A 407 9.94 3.32 16.10
CA PRO A 407 9.71 4.50 16.92
C PRO A 407 9.23 5.67 16.05
N ILE A 408 8.51 6.61 16.64
CA ILE A 408 7.88 7.74 15.95
C ILE A 408 8.91 8.50 15.08
N SER A 409 10.11 8.74 15.61
CA SER A 409 11.19 9.49 14.94
C SER A 409 11.72 8.83 13.66
N LEU A 410 11.62 7.52 13.52
CA LEU A 410 12.17 6.74 12.40
C LEU A 410 11.08 6.06 11.54
N ARG A 411 9.81 6.15 11.94
CA ARG A 411 8.70 5.41 11.34
C ARG A 411 8.53 5.66 9.84
N ALA A 412 8.60 6.92 9.41
CA ALA A 412 8.44 7.27 8.00
C ALA A 412 9.54 6.62 7.14
N LYS A 413 10.80 6.68 7.60
CA LYS A 413 11.95 6.06 6.91
C LYS A 413 11.89 4.54 6.97
N GLY A 414 11.51 3.98 8.14
CA GLY A 414 11.32 2.54 8.33
C GLY A 414 10.26 1.97 7.38
N ASN A 415 9.09 2.59 7.33
CA ASN A 415 8.02 2.19 6.42
C ASN A 415 8.41 2.32 4.94
N ALA A 416 9.18 3.34 4.58
CA ALA A 416 9.70 3.49 3.21
C ALA A 416 10.64 2.33 2.83
N LEU A 417 11.56 1.92 3.73
CA LEU A 417 12.43 0.76 3.51
C LEU A 417 11.64 -0.55 3.42
N CYS A 418 10.65 -0.74 4.27
CA CYS A 418 9.76 -1.91 4.23
C CYS A 418 8.99 -1.98 2.92
N THR A 419 8.43 -0.86 2.47
CA THR A 419 7.71 -0.76 1.18
C THR A 419 8.64 -0.99 0.00
N ALA A 420 9.87 -0.45 0.03
CA ALA A 420 10.88 -0.74 -0.99
C ALA A 420 11.23 -2.23 -1.04
N SER A 421 11.40 -2.88 0.11
CA SER A 421 11.63 -4.32 0.21
C SER A 421 10.48 -5.12 -0.40
N LEU A 422 9.23 -4.73 -0.15
CA LEU A 422 8.04 -5.35 -0.74
C LEU A 422 8.04 -5.27 -2.26
N TRP A 423 8.25 -4.08 -2.84
CA TRP A 423 8.21 -3.93 -4.29
C TRP A 423 9.38 -4.63 -4.99
N VAL A 424 10.60 -4.59 -4.40
CA VAL A 424 11.76 -5.30 -4.94
C VAL A 424 11.55 -6.80 -4.89
N SER A 425 11.03 -7.34 -3.80
CA SER A 425 10.74 -8.79 -3.70
C SER A 425 9.61 -9.21 -4.63
N ASN A 426 8.58 -8.38 -4.81
CA ASN A 426 7.53 -8.62 -5.81
C ASN A 426 8.11 -8.66 -7.23
N PHE A 427 9.01 -7.71 -7.57
CA PHE A 427 9.72 -7.75 -8.84
C PHE A 427 10.48 -9.07 -9.03
N ILE A 428 11.25 -9.50 -8.03
CA ILE A 428 12.03 -10.75 -8.10
C ILE A 428 11.10 -11.94 -8.34
N VAL A 429 10.03 -12.08 -7.58
CA VAL A 429 9.08 -13.20 -7.70
C VAL A 429 8.39 -13.18 -9.07
N ALA A 430 7.86 -12.04 -9.50
CA ALA A 430 7.19 -11.92 -10.78
C ALA A 430 8.12 -12.23 -11.96
N GLN A 431 9.39 -11.78 -11.87
CA GLN A 431 10.41 -11.98 -12.90
C GLN A 431 10.85 -13.44 -13.02
N THR A 432 11.06 -14.10 -11.88
CA THR A 432 11.66 -15.44 -11.86
C THR A 432 10.64 -16.57 -11.99
N THR A 433 9.35 -16.30 -11.74
CA THR A 433 8.30 -17.33 -11.79
C THR A 433 8.21 -18.02 -13.16
N PRO A 434 8.10 -17.35 -14.33
CA PRO A 434 7.98 -18.07 -15.60
C PRO A 434 9.17 -18.95 -15.93
N PRO A 435 10.43 -18.48 -15.89
CA PRO A 435 11.56 -19.34 -16.20
C PRO A 435 11.75 -20.50 -15.22
N ILE A 436 11.48 -20.29 -13.93
CA ILE A 436 11.52 -21.38 -12.94
C ILE A 436 10.40 -22.40 -13.18
N ALA A 437 9.17 -21.92 -13.48
CA ALA A 437 8.03 -22.78 -13.79
C ALA A 437 8.24 -23.62 -15.07
N SER A 438 8.99 -23.10 -16.03
CA SER A 438 9.36 -23.83 -17.24
C SER A 438 10.50 -24.85 -16.98
N ALA A 439 11.44 -24.52 -16.07
CA ALA A 439 12.59 -25.37 -15.77
C ALA A 439 12.25 -26.56 -14.86
N ILE A 440 11.49 -26.32 -13.79
CA ILE A 440 11.21 -27.33 -12.74
C ILE A 440 9.75 -27.69 -12.56
N GLY A 441 8.83 -27.11 -13.36
CA GLY A 441 7.40 -27.42 -13.35
C GLY A 441 6.76 -27.28 -11.97
N TRP A 442 6.16 -28.36 -11.48
CA TRP A 442 5.56 -28.45 -10.14
C TRP A 442 6.54 -28.16 -8.99
N GLY A 443 7.85 -28.32 -9.22
CA GLY A 443 8.90 -28.05 -8.23
C GLY A 443 8.96 -26.58 -7.80
N LEU A 444 8.48 -25.63 -8.62
CA LEU A 444 8.32 -24.23 -8.23
C LEU A 444 7.50 -24.08 -6.93
N TYR A 445 6.39 -24.81 -6.83
CA TYR A 445 5.51 -24.71 -5.66
C TYR A 445 6.09 -25.37 -4.42
N ILE A 446 6.96 -26.39 -4.57
CA ILE A 446 7.76 -26.93 -3.47
C ILE A 446 8.79 -25.88 -3.00
N LEU A 447 9.45 -25.18 -3.91
CA LEU A 447 10.37 -24.11 -3.57
C LEU A 447 9.66 -23.00 -2.78
N LEU A 448 8.47 -22.57 -3.22
CA LEU A 448 7.67 -21.57 -2.50
C LEU A 448 7.20 -22.08 -1.12
N ALA A 449 6.86 -23.37 -1.02
CA ALA A 449 6.51 -23.99 0.26
C ALA A 449 7.70 -24.02 1.24
N MET A 450 8.93 -24.20 0.76
CA MET A 450 10.13 -24.05 1.60
C MET A 450 10.27 -22.65 2.16
N PHE A 451 9.97 -21.61 1.38
CA PHE A 451 9.94 -20.23 1.92
C PHE A 451 8.83 -20.03 2.96
N CYS A 452 7.69 -20.73 2.86
CA CYS A 452 6.71 -20.72 3.94
C CYS A 452 7.27 -21.32 5.23
N VAL A 453 8.08 -22.40 5.15
CA VAL A 453 8.76 -22.97 6.32
C VAL A 453 9.72 -21.94 6.95
N ILE A 454 10.52 -21.26 6.13
CA ILE A 454 11.43 -20.19 6.59
C ILE A 454 10.62 -19.07 7.25
N ALA A 455 9.53 -18.63 6.62
CA ALA A 455 8.64 -17.60 7.13
C ALA A 455 8.01 -17.99 8.48
N PHE A 456 7.59 -19.26 8.65
CA PHE A 456 7.06 -19.76 9.91
C PHE A 456 8.08 -19.66 11.05
N PHE A 457 9.30 -20.11 10.82
CA PHE A 457 10.36 -20.05 11.83
C PHE A 457 10.80 -18.60 12.11
N PHE A 458 10.88 -17.75 11.08
CA PHE A 458 11.14 -16.33 11.26
C PHE A 458 10.07 -15.68 12.15
N VAL A 459 8.79 -15.88 11.84
CA VAL A 459 7.68 -15.36 12.66
C VAL A 459 7.73 -15.92 14.08
N ARG A 460 8.06 -17.23 14.24
CA ARG A 460 8.08 -17.88 15.56
C ARG A 460 9.18 -17.38 16.46
N TYR A 461 10.38 -17.13 15.93
CA TYR A 461 11.56 -16.86 16.74
C TYR A 461 12.03 -15.40 16.69
N ALA A 462 11.89 -14.72 15.58
CA ALA A 462 12.38 -13.36 15.42
C ALA A 462 11.32 -12.29 15.76
N LEU A 463 10.04 -12.51 15.44
CA LEU A 463 9.01 -11.51 15.70
C LEU A 463 8.57 -11.50 17.16
N ILE A 464 8.33 -10.31 17.67
CA ILE A 464 7.73 -10.03 18.98
C ILE A 464 6.24 -9.72 18.76
N GLU A 465 5.36 -10.14 19.68
CA GLU A 465 3.94 -9.82 19.60
C GLU A 465 3.72 -8.34 19.93
N THR A 466 3.05 -7.63 19.01
CA THR A 466 2.77 -6.19 19.12
C THR A 466 1.38 -5.87 19.67
N ARG A 467 0.51 -6.89 19.75
CA ARG A 467 -0.89 -6.71 20.18
C ARG A 467 -0.99 -6.05 21.57
N GLY A 468 -1.79 -5.00 21.65
CA GLY A 468 -2.11 -4.31 22.91
C GLY A 468 -0.93 -3.55 23.51
N ARG A 469 0.18 -3.40 22.79
CA ARG A 469 1.34 -2.62 23.22
C ARG A 469 1.31 -1.24 22.61
N THR A 470 1.74 -0.26 23.39
CA THR A 470 1.95 1.11 22.91
C THR A 470 3.26 1.20 22.12
N LEU A 471 3.44 2.28 21.37
CA LEU A 471 4.66 2.50 20.60
C LEU A 471 5.87 2.76 21.49
N GLU A 472 5.63 3.36 22.64
CA GLU A 472 6.61 3.60 23.69
C GLU A 472 7.10 2.27 24.27
N GLU A 473 6.18 1.36 24.61
CA GLU A 473 6.51 0.00 25.08
C GLU A 473 7.29 -0.80 24.02
N MET A 474 6.97 -0.64 22.74
CA MET A 474 7.72 -1.27 21.65
C MET A 474 9.14 -0.70 21.55
N SER A 475 9.31 0.61 21.74
CA SER A 475 10.63 1.23 21.79
C SER A 475 11.48 0.72 22.95
N GLN A 476 10.89 0.49 24.12
CA GLN A 476 11.55 -0.12 25.28
C GLN A 476 12.02 -1.55 25.00
N ILE A 477 11.13 -2.37 24.44
CA ILE A 477 11.43 -3.78 24.15
C ILE A 477 12.60 -3.91 23.17
N PHE A 478 12.71 -3.00 22.20
CA PHE A 478 13.82 -3.00 21.24
C PHE A 478 15.07 -2.24 21.72
N GLY A 479 15.07 -1.69 22.95
CA GLY A 479 16.20 -0.93 23.48
C GLY A 479 16.46 0.38 22.74
N LEU A 480 15.40 1.05 22.31
CA LEU A 480 15.44 2.30 21.53
C LEU A 480 15.21 3.54 22.41
N GLU A 481 15.20 3.39 23.74
CA GLU A 481 14.95 4.46 24.70
C GLU A 481 15.96 5.61 24.58
N ASP A 482 17.23 5.30 24.37
CA ASP A 482 18.28 6.31 24.22
C ASP A 482 18.14 7.16 22.95
N ILE A 483 17.43 6.64 21.94
CA ILE A 483 17.18 7.36 20.69
C ILE A 483 15.99 8.31 20.83
N GLY A 484 15.02 7.96 21.71
CA GLY A 484 13.91 8.81 22.11
C GLY A 484 14.22 9.70 23.31
N GLY A 485 14.97 9.21 24.30
CA GLY A 485 15.25 9.85 25.58
C GLY A 485 16.23 11.04 25.49
N LYS A 486 17.27 10.95 24.68
CA LYS A 486 18.15 12.12 24.41
C LYS A 486 17.42 13.29 23.73
N GLN A 487 16.30 13.00 23.06
CA GLN A 487 15.42 14.02 22.51
C GLN A 487 14.44 14.55 23.56
N ALA A 488 14.03 13.74 24.54
CA ALA A 488 13.15 14.17 25.63
C ALA A 488 13.87 15.10 26.63
N ASP A 489 15.13 14.83 26.97
CA ASP A 489 15.93 15.70 27.85
C ASP A 489 16.27 17.04 27.17
N GLY A 490 16.65 17.02 25.89
CA GLY A 490 16.81 18.24 25.09
C GLY A 490 15.49 19.03 24.88
N ASN A 491 14.35 18.33 24.87
CA ASN A 491 13.03 18.95 24.83
C ASN A 491 12.58 19.50 26.19
N SER A 492 13.00 18.87 27.32
CA SER A 492 12.72 19.39 28.65
C SER A 492 13.39 20.75 28.87
N GLU A 493 14.69 20.87 28.57
CA GLU A 493 15.41 22.15 28.62
C GLU A 493 14.83 23.20 27.64
N ARG A 494 14.45 22.80 26.45
CA ARG A 494 13.85 23.70 25.46
C ARG A 494 12.42 24.11 25.82
N ASN A 495 11.63 23.22 26.43
CA ASN A 495 10.30 23.56 26.94
C ASN A 495 10.36 24.42 28.20
N GLU A 496 11.39 24.28 29.03
CA GLU A 496 11.66 25.23 30.12
C GLU A 496 12.07 26.62 29.57
N LEU A 497 12.92 26.66 28.55
CA LEU A 497 13.27 27.93 27.86
C LEU A 497 12.08 28.58 27.15
N LEU A 498 11.20 27.79 26.54
CA LEU A 498 9.97 28.30 25.93
C LEU A 498 8.95 28.75 26.97
N ARG A 499 8.83 28.06 28.11
CA ARG A 499 7.98 28.51 29.22
C ARG A 499 8.51 29.80 29.86
N SER A 500 9.81 29.87 30.09
CA SER A 500 10.44 31.09 30.63
C SER A 500 10.31 32.29 29.68
N SER A 501 10.38 32.08 28.36
CA SER A 501 10.15 33.14 27.37
C SER A 501 8.67 33.54 27.23
N ILE A 502 7.74 32.63 27.46
CA ILE A 502 6.30 32.92 27.48
C ILE A 502 5.92 33.65 28.77
N ASP A 503 6.50 33.28 29.89
CA ASP A 503 6.25 33.93 31.18
C ASP A 503 6.88 35.33 31.21
N SER A 504 8.08 35.56 30.65
CA SER A 504 8.67 36.89 30.52
C SER A 504 7.87 37.81 29.57
N ALA A 505 7.30 37.26 28.50
CA ALA A 505 6.43 38.04 27.60
C ALA A 505 5.05 38.36 28.22
N ARG A 506 4.60 37.60 29.21
CA ARG A 506 3.37 37.88 29.99
C ARG A 506 3.57 38.98 31.03
N ASP A 507 4.75 39.04 31.59
CA ASP A 507 5.08 40.07 32.58
C ASP A 507 5.29 41.44 31.91
N GLU A 508 5.81 41.50 30.68
CA GLU A 508 5.92 42.73 29.88
C GLU A 508 4.55 43.29 29.39
N ASP A 509 3.52 42.46 29.25
CA ASP A 509 2.16 42.89 28.89
C ASP A 509 1.31 43.35 30.09
N ASN A 510 1.82 43.21 31.33
CA ASN A 510 1.13 43.61 32.57
C ASN A 510 1.75 44.87 33.27
N GLU A 511 2.84 45.43 32.70
CA GLU A 511 3.38 46.75 33.08
C GLU A 511 2.97 47.80 32.03
#